data_3358e3d20ebccda507120908c05eea19
#
_entry.id   3358e3d20ebccda507120908c05eea19
#
_cell.length_a   1.000
_cell.length_b   1.000
_cell.length_c   1.000
_cell.angle_alpha   90.00
_cell.angle_beta   90.00
_cell.angle_gamma   90.00
#
_symmetry.space_group_name_H-M   'P 1'
#
loop_
_entity.id
_entity.type
_entity.pdbx_description
1 polymer ?
#
loop_
_entity_poly.entity_id
_entity_poly.type
_entity_poly.pdbx_seq_one_letter_code
_entity_poly.pdbx_strand_id
1 'polypeptide(L)'
;PNTLDTTVHYGEDEAGNPDTYVYTGDIPAMWLRDSGAQVWPYVQLCKEDPALQKMIAGVIRRQLKLINIDPYANAFNVAPTGAHNKTDFPQADLMVFERNCYPLRLAHHYWKTTGDTSVFDGEWTSAMRNIVKTLREQQMKEGPGDYTFLRTTDRQLDTRCHVGRGNPVKPVGLIVSAFRPSDDATTFGFLIPSNFMAVTSLRKAAEILTAVNGERELAAECTALADEVAGALQQYAVVEHPEFGKIYAFEVDGFGSTQLMDDANVPSLLAMPYLGDVERTDPIYENTRRFVWSTENPYFWRGAAGEGIGGPHIGVEMIWPMSIMMRAFTATDDEEIRDCICQLITTDAGTGFMHESFSRHDAADFTRAWFAWQNTLFGELILKLVNDGKTDLLNSIY
;
A
#
# COMPACT_ATOMS: atom_id res chain seq x y z
N PRO A 1 -3.41 18.03 -9.43
CA PRO A 1 -3.92 18.11 -10.82
C PRO A 1 -3.11 17.22 -11.77
N ASN A 2 -1.76 17.31 -11.75
CA ASN A 2 -0.91 16.58 -12.72
C ASN A 2 -1.25 15.08 -12.80
N THR A 3 -1.38 14.38 -11.67
CA THR A 3 -1.72 12.95 -11.65
C THR A 3 -3.06 12.67 -12.34
N LEU A 4 -4.12 13.42 -12.05
CA LEU A 4 -5.42 13.21 -12.69
C LEU A 4 -5.34 13.48 -14.18
N ASP A 5 -4.66 14.55 -14.60
CA ASP A 5 -4.59 14.98 -16.00
C ASP A 5 -3.78 14.03 -16.87
N THR A 6 -2.81 13.31 -16.28
CA THR A 6 -1.86 12.50 -17.06
C THR A 6 -2.07 11.00 -16.95
N THR A 7 -2.71 10.49 -15.87
CA THR A 7 -2.83 9.06 -15.63
C THR A 7 -4.24 8.52 -15.64
N VAL A 8 -5.26 9.38 -15.50
CA VAL A 8 -6.65 8.93 -15.36
C VAL A 8 -7.35 8.95 -16.72
N HIS A 9 -7.93 7.83 -17.08
CA HIS A 9 -8.72 7.63 -18.31
C HIS A 9 -10.14 7.25 -17.92
N TYR A 10 -11.01 8.25 -17.88
CA TYR A 10 -12.43 8.04 -17.61
C TYR A 10 -13.13 7.44 -18.83
N GLY A 11 -13.99 6.47 -18.58
CA GLY A 11 -14.87 5.85 -19.55
C GLY A 11 -16.14 5.32 -18.89
N GLU A 12 -16.93 4.62 -19.69
CA GLU A 12 -18.13 3.90 -19.24
C GLU A 12 -18.10 2.48 -19.80
N ASP A 13 -18.66 1.53 -19.06
CA ASP A 13 -18.84 0.17 -19.51
C ASP A 13 -20.02 0.07 -20.53
N GLU A 14 -20.27 -1.13 -21.07
CA GLU A 14 -21.36 -1.38 -22.03
C GLU A 14 -22.75 -1.08 -21.46
N ALA A 15 -22.91 -1.08 -20.14
CA ALA A 15 -24.15 -0.76 -19.43
C ALA A 15 -24.26 0.74 -19.07
N GLY A 16 -23.24 1.54 -19.38
CA GLY A 16 -23.18 2.97 -19.06
C GLY A 16 -22.75 3.26 -17.62
N ASN A 17 -22.20 2.29 -16.90
CA ASN A 17 -21.63 2.54 -15.59
C ASN A 17 -20.23 3.16 -15.72
N PRO A 18 -19.81 4.01 -14.76
CA PRO A 18 -18.45 4.54 -14.72
C PRO A 18 -17.40 3.43 -14.73
N ASP A 19 -16.41 3.54 -15.59
CA ASP A 19 -15.26 2.63 -15.71
C ASP A 19 -14.00 3.45 -15.96
N THR A 20 -13.20 3.65 -14.91
CA THR A 20 -12.02 4.53 -14.95
C THR A 20 -10.76 3.72 -14.79
N TYR A 21 -9.89 3.82 -15.79
CA TYR A 21 -8.55 3.22 -15.76
C TYR A 21 -7.51 4.25 -15.32
N VAL A 22 -6.57 3.83 -14.46
CA VAL A 22 -5.50 4.69 -13.95
C VAL A 22 -4.16 4.07 -14.28
N TYR A 23 -3.36 4.74 -15.10
CA TYR A 23 -1.97 4.35 -15.34
C TYR A 23 -1.12 4.54 -14.07
N THR A 24 -0.25 3.60 -13.80
CA THR A 24 0.73 3.71 -12.74
C THR A 24 1.87 4.62 -13.18
N GLY A 25 1.62 5.91 -13.10
CA GLY A 25 2.57 6.94 -13.52
C GLY A 25 2.99 6.81 -14.98
N ASP A 26 4.27 6.53 -15.20
CA ASP A 26 4.90 6.34 -16.51
C ASP A 26 4.77 4.90 -17.06
N ILE A 27 4.11 4.00 -16.33
CA ILE A 27 3.91 2.60 -16.73
C ILE A 27 2.48 2.43 -17.25
N PRO A 28 2.28 1.94 -18.49
CA PRO A 28 0.96 1.80 -19.09
C PRO A 28 0.22 0.55 -18.59
N ALA A 29 0.11 0.41 -17.27
CA ALA A 29 -0.62 -0.63 -16.57
C ALA A 29 -1.28 -0.04 -15.31
N MET A 30 -2.33 -0.70 -14.81
CA MET A 30 -3.05 -0.30 -13.62
C MET A 30 -2.71 -1.25 -12.47
N TRP A 31 -1.89 -0.78 -11.53
CA TRP A 31 -1.73 -1.44 -10.23
C TRP A 31 -2.93 -1.16 -9.34
N LEU A 32 -3.43 -2.18 -8.65
CA LEU A 32 -4.56 -2.02 -7.72
C LEU A 32 -4.19 -1.10 -6.54
N ARG A 33 -2.96 -1.17 -6.04
CA ARG A 33 -2.42 -0.30 -5.00
C ARG A 33 -2.35 1.15 -5.48
N ASP A 34 -1.60 1.37 -6.56
CA ASP A 34 -1.26 2.69 -7.06
C ASP A 34 -2.49 3.45 -7.52
N SER A 35 -3.39 2.80 -8.25
CA SER A 35 -4.64 3.42 -8.72
C SER A 35 -5.50 3.95 -7.57
N GLY A 36 -5.56 3.20 -6.46
CA GLY A 36 -6.26 3.64 -5.26
C GLY A 36 -5.54 4.81 -4.57
N ALA A 37 -4.21 4.71 -4.42
CA ALA A 37 -3.40 5.74 -3.77
C ALA A 37 -3.36 7.05 -4.58
N GLN A 38 -3.28 6.97 -5.92
CA GLN A 38 -3.24 8.14 -6.80
C GLN A 38 -4.54 8.95 -6.78
N VAL A 39 -5.68 8.35 -6.50
CA VAL A 39 -6.97 9.07 -6.42
C VAL A 39 -7.43 9.36 -5.00
N TRP A 40 -6.79 8.77 -4.00
CA TRP A 40 -7.18 8.86 -2.60
C TRP A 40 -7.43 10.28 -2.08
N PRO A 41 -6.53 11.28 -2.26
CA PRO A 41 -6.72 12.60 -1.69
C PRO A 41 -7.87 13.38 -2.32
N TYR A 42 -8.31 12.97 -3.50
CA TYR A 42 -9.41 13.65 -4.21
C TYR A 42 -10.79 13.20 -3.72
N VAL A 43 -10.90 12.09 -3.00
CA VAL A 43 -12.19 11.58 -2.48
C VAL A 43 -12.91 12.64 -1.63
N GLN A 44 -12.18 13.40 -0.82
CA GLN A 44 -12.77 14.46 0.01
C GLN A 44 -13.44 15.59 -0.80
N LEU A 45 -13.07 15.76 -2.06
CA LEU A 45 -13.62 16.79 -2.96
C LEU A 45 -14.87 16.31 -3.72
N CYS A 46 -15.19 15.02 -3.68
CA CYS A 46 -16.31 14.43 -4.42
C CYS A 46 -17.68 15.02 -4.04
N LYS A 47 -17.84 15.54 -2.82
CA LYS A 47 -19.12 16.17 -2.39
C LYS A 47 -19.45 17.43 -3.19
N GLU A 48 -18.44 18.13 -3.66
CA GLU A 48 -18.56 19.40 -4.36
C GLU A 48 -18.38 19.25 -5.87
N ASP A 49 -17.85 18.11 -6.31
CA ASP A 49 -17.59 17.81 -7.73
C ASP A 49 -18.19 16.46 -8.16
N PRO A 50 -19.40 16.46 -8.74
CA PRO A 50 -20.05 15.23 -9.21
C PRO A 50 -19.30 14.51 -10.34
N ALA A 51 -18.51 15.22 -11.15
CA ALA A 51 -17.70 14.59 -12.20
C ALA A 51 -16.53 13.81 -11.59
N LEU A 52 -15.88 14.39 -10.60
CA LEU A 52 -14.86 13.73 -9.81
C LEU A 52 -15.41 12.52 -9.04
N GLN A 53 -16.60 12.66 -8.44
CA GLN A 53 -17.28 11.54 -7.78
C GLN A 53 -17.51 10.38 -8.74
N LYS A 54 -18.05 10.67 -9.95
CA LYS A 54 -18.29 9.65 -10.98
C LYS A 54 -16.98 8.99 -11.44
N MET A 55 -15.92 9.77 -11.60
CA MET A 55 -14.61 9.26 -11.97
C MET A 55 -14.06 8.29 -10.92
N ILE A 56 -14.13 8.63 -9.62
CA ILE A 56 -13.65 7.75 -8.53
C ILE A 56 -14.52 6.50 -8.39
N ALA A 57 -15.84 6.62 -8.55
CA ALA A 57 -16.72 5.45 -8.63
C ALA A 57 -16.26 4.50 -9.75
N GLY A 58 -15.87 5.03 -10.90
CA GLY A 58 -15.30 4.28 -12.02
C GLY A 58 -13.99 3.56 -11.66
N VAL A 59 -13.10 4.19 -10.89
CA VAL A 59 -11.86 3.53 -10.41
C VAL A 59 -12.20 2.33 -9.54
N ILE A 60 -13.12 2.50 -8.58
CA ILE A 60 -13.55 1.42 -7.69
C ILE A 60 -14.13 0.26 -8.51
N ARG A 61 -15.04 0.54 -9.45
CA ARG A 61 -15.63 -0.50 -10.32
C ARG A 61 -14.57 -1.22 -11.15
N ARG A 62 -13.62 -0.49 -11.74
CA ARG A 62 -12.50 -1.08 -12.48
C ARG A 62 -11.67 -2.01 -11.59
N GLN A 63 -11.32 -1.58 -10.39
CA GLN A 63 -10.56 -2.41 -9.44
C GLN A 63 -11.31 -3.71 -9.08
N LEU A 64 -12.62 -3.63 -8.82
CA LEU A 64 -13.46 -4.82 -8.53
C LEU A 64 -13.49 -5.80 -9.70
N LYS A 65 -13.67 -5.28 -10.92
CA LYS A 65 -13.62 -6.08 -12.16
C LYS A 65 -12.28 -6.81 -12.29
N LEU A 66 -11.17 -6.12 -12.05
CA LEU A 66 -9.82 -6.68 -12.15
C LEU A 66 -9.58 -7.76 -11.09
N ILE A 67 -10.02 -7.57 -9.84
CA ILE A 67 -9.97 -8.58 -8.77
C ILE A 67 -10.80 -9.82 -9.16
N ASN A 68 -11.94 -9.63 -9.80
CA ASN A 68 -12.79 -10.74 -10.25
C ASN A 68 -12.16 -11.51 -11.42
N ILE A 69 -11.25 -10.91 -12.19
CA ILE A 69 -10.48 -11.58 -13.24
C ILE A 69 -9.36 -12.41 -12.62
N ASP A 70 -8.51 -11.80 -11.78
CA ASP A 70 -7.41 -12.48 -11.11
C ASP A 70 -7.01 -11.79 -9.78
N PRO A 71 -7.41 -12.34 -8.63
CA PRO A 71 -7.09 -11.76 -7.33
C PRO A 71 -5.61 -11.94 -6.92
N TYR A 72 -4.82 -12.71 -7.71
CA TYR A 72 -3.38 -12.86 -7.49
C TYR A 72 -2.53 -11.88 -8.29
N ALA A 73 -3.09 -11.29 -9.35
CA ALA A 73 -2.35 -10.33 -10.16
C ALA A 73 -2.21 -8.97 -9.47
N ASN A 74 -1.07 -8.31 -9.68
CA ASN A 74 -0.77 -7.01 -9.09
C ASN A 74 -1.07 -5.84 -10.03
N ALA A 75 -0.99 -6.07 -11.35
CA ALA A 75 -1.15 -5.06 -12.38
C ALA A 75 -1.90 -5.62 -13.58
N PHE A 76 -2.62 -4.76 -14.27
CA PHE A 76 -3.52 -5.14 -15.34
C PHE A 76 -3.37 -4.20 -16.54
N ASN A 77 -3.55 -4.75 -17.73
CA ASN A 77 -3.69 -3.98 -18.97
C ASN A 77 -5.07 -3.33 -19.06
N VAL A 78 -5.21 -2.33 -19.94
CA VAL A 78 -6.51 -1.68 -20.22
C VAL A 78 -7.55 -2.68 -20.72
N ALA A 79 -7.10 -3.63 -21.58
CA ALA A 79 -7.91 -4.66 -22.22
C ALA A 79 -7.04 -5.89 -22.50
N PRO A 80 -7.63 -7.04 -22.89
CA PRO A 80 -6.87 -8.21 -23.34
C PRO A 80 -5.87 -7.86 -24.44
N THR A 81 -4.62 -8.34 -24.28
CA THR A 81 -3.53 -8.06 -25.23
C THR A 81 -3.04 -9.31 -25.95
N GLY A 82 -3.46 -10.50 -25.52
CA GLY A 82 -2.93 -11.79 -25.99
C GLY A 82 -1.46 -12.06 -25.58
N ALA A 83 -0.89 -11.20 -24.74
CA ALA A 83 0.52 -11.26 -24.37
C ALA A 83 0.78 -12.06 -23.08
N HIS A 84 -0.25 -12.42 -22.32
CA HIS A 84 -0.14 -13.09 -21.04
C HIS A 84 -0.59 -14.56 -21.12
N ASN A 85 0.13 -15.45 -20.40
CA ASN A 85 -0.10 -16.90 -20.50
C ASN A 85 -1.37 -17.39 -19.79
N LYS A 86 -1.84 -16.69 -18.75
CA LYS A 86 -2.99 -17.11 -17.95
C LYS A 86 -4.25 -16.35 -18.30
N THR A 87 -4.15 -15.05 -18.35
CA THR A 87 -5.23 -14.16 -18.76
C THR A 87 -4.64 -13.02 -19.59
N ASP A 88 -5.46 -12.38 -20.43
CA ASP A 88 -5.01 -11.25 -21.24
C ASP A 88 -4.98 -9.93 -20.47
N PHE A 89 -5.52 -9.90 -19.24
CA PHE A 89 -5.59 -8.67 -18.45
C PHE A 89 -4.40 -8.47 -17.51
N PRO A 90 -3.93 -9.48 -16.75
CA PRO A 90 -2.80 -9.31 -15.85
C PRO A 90 -1.53 -8.96 -16.61
N GLN A 91 -0.81 -7.96 -16.13
CA GLN A 91 0.51 -7.60 -16.65
C GLN A 91 1.61 -8.39 -15.97
N ALA A 92 1.43 -8.68 -14.70
CA ALA A 92 2.34 -9.47 -13.90
C ALA A 92 1.59 -10.24 -12.81
N ASP A 93 2.01 -11.45 -12.55
CA ASP A 93 1.41 -12.34 -11.54
C ASP A 93 2.11 -12.24 -10.18
N LEU A 94 2.68 -11.09 -9.84
CA LEU A 94 3.26 -10.86 -8.53
C LEU A 94 2.16 -10.82 -7.48
N MET A 95 2.19 -11.77 -6.55
CA MET A 95 1.23 -11.76 -5.45
C MET A 95 1.75 -10.88 -4.31
N VAL A 96 1.20 -9.69 -4.23
CA VAL A 96 1.34 -8.77 -3.10
C VAL A 96 -0.06 -8.57 -2.55
N PHE A 97 -0.42 -9.29 -1.49
CA PHE A 97 -1.84 -9.40 -1.10
C PHE A 97 -2.45 -8.08 -0.62
N GLU A 98 -1.67 -7.13 -0.11
CA GLU A 98 -2.17 -5.80 0.29
C GLU A 98 -2.80 -5.04 -0.90
N ARG A 99 -2.50 -5.44 -2.14
CA ARG A 99 -3.13 -4.85 -3.33
C ARG A 99 -4.62 -5.12 -3.38
N ASN A 100 -5.08 -6.22 -2.81
CA ASN A 100 -6.50 -6.49 -2.61
C ASN A 100 -7.09 -5.66 -1.46
N CYS A 101 -6.26 -5.13 -0.57
CA CYS A 101 -6.68 -4.28 0.55
C CYS A 101 -6.86 -2.80 0.15
N TYR A 102 -6.08 -2.30 -0.80
CA TYR A 102 -6.20 -0.92 -1.28
C TYR A 102 -7.56 -0.57 -1.88
N PRO A 103 -8.18 -1.41 -2.73
CA PRO A 103 -9.55 -1.19 -3.21
C PRO A 103 -10.58 -1.11 -2.08
N LEU A 104 -10.44 -1.93 -1.04
CA LEU A 104 -11.32 -1.90 0.13
C LEU A 104 -11.18 -0.58 0.90
N ARG A 105 -9.94 -0.13 1.08
CA ARG A 105 -9.63 1.15 1.72
C ARG A 105 -10.25 2.31 0.94
N LEU A 106 -10.07 2.35 -0.38
CA LEU A 106 -10.63 3.38 -1.26
C LEU A 106 -12.16 3.38 -1.24
N ALA A 107 -12.77 2.21 -1.44
CA ALA A 107 -14.23 2.05 -1.48
C ALA A 107 -14.90 2.48 -0.16
N HIS A 108 -14.30 2.12 0.98
CA HIS A 108 -14.80 2.52 2.28
C HIS A 108 -14.70 4.05 2.48
N HIS A 109 -13.58 4.67 2.13
CA HIS A 109 -13.40 6.10 2.22
C HIS A 109 -14.39 6.86 1.31
N TYR A 110 -14.54 6.39 0.06
CA TYR A 110 -15.52 6.93 -0.87
C TYR A 110 -16.93 6.90 -0.30
N TRP A 111 -17.37 5.74 0.19
CA TRP A 111 -18.69 5.59 0.80
C TRP A 111 -18.90 6.51 2.01
N LYS A 112 -17.94 6.53 2.94
CA LYS A 112 -18.03 7.39 4.13
C LYS A 112 -18.07 8.86 3.79
N THR A 113 -17.39 9.26 2.72
CA THR A 113 -17.34 10.66 2.29
C THR A 113 -18.58 11.07 1.52
N THR A 114 -19.02 10.27 0.55
CA THR A 114 -20.09 10.65 -0.38
C THR A 114 -21.48 10.14 0.00
N GLY A 115 -21.54 9.04 0.72
CA GLY A 115 -22.78 8.29 0.96
C GLY A 115 -23.24 7.46 -0.24
N ASP A 116 -22.53 7.52 -1.38
CA ASP A 116 -22.90 6.78 -2.58
C ASP A 116 -22.65 5.28 -2.39
N THR A 117 -23.69 4.48 -2.67
CA THR A 117 -23.66 3.03 -2.57
C THR A 117 -23.70 2.32 -3.92
N SER A 118 -23.69 3.07 -5.02
CA SER A 118 -23.91 2.53 -6.38
C SER A 118 -22.82 1.55 -6.84
N VAL A 119 -21.63 1.62 -6.24
CA VAL A 119 -20.51 0.73 -6.54
C VAL A 119 -20.55 -0.60 -5.79
N PHE A 120 -21.43 -0.75 -4.80
CA PHE A 120 -21.55 -1.95 -3.96
C PHE A 120 -22.64 -2.90 -4.46
N ASP A 121 -22.48 -3.39 -5.66
CA ASP A 121 -23.40 -4.30 -6.34
C ASP A 121 -22.92 -5.77 -6.29
N GLY A 122 -23.39 -6.60 -7.23
CA GLY A 122 -22.99 -8.00 -7.35
C GLY A 122 -21.49 -8.19 -7.68
N GLU A 123 -20.87 -7.26 -8.43
CA GLU A 123 -19.44 -7.29 -8.70
C GLU A 123 -18.61 -7.07 -7.42
N TRP A 124 -19.04 -6.12 -6.59
CA TRP A 124 -18.44 -5.91 -5.28
C TRP A 124 -18.51 -7.18 -4.43
N THR A 125 -19.69 -7.78 -4.30
CA THR A 125 -19.86 -8.99 -3.47
C THR A 125 -19.02 -10.14 -3.98
N SER A 126 -18.92 -10.32 -5.32
CA SER A 126 -18.06 -11.31 -5.94
C SER A 126 -16.58 -11.06 -5.64
N ALA A 127 -16.12 -9.81 -5.77
CA ALA A 127 -14.73 -9.44 -5.46
C ALA A 127 -14.40 -9.69 -3.99
N MET A 128 -15.32 -9.41 -3.06
CA MET A 128 -15.12 -9.69 -1.63
C MET A 128 -14.96 -11.19 -1.36
N ARG A 129 -15.76 -12.06 -2.00
CA ARG A 129 -15.60 -13.52 -1.90
C ARG A 129 -14.24 -13.97 -2.42
N ASN A 130 -13.79 -13.44 -3.55
CA ASN A 130 -12.48 -13.74 -4.13
C ASN A 130 -11.35 -13.29 -3.20
N ILE A 131 -11.43 -12.10 -2.63
CA ILE A 131 -10.44 -11.58 -1.67
C ILE A 131 -10.35 -12.48 -0.44
N VAL A 132 -11.48 -12.76 0.22
CA VAL A 132 -11.52 -13.61 1.43
C VAL A 132 -10.94 -15.00 1.13
N LYS A 133 -11.34 -15.60 0.00
CA LYS A 133 -10.82 -16.88 -0.44
C LYS A 133 -9.29 -16.83 -0.62
N THR A 134 -8.78 -15.84 -1.36
CA THR A 134 -7.34 -15.70 -1.61
C THR A 134 -6.55 -15.52 -0.31
N LEU A 135 -7.02 -14.65 0.59
CA LEU A 135 -6.36 -14.43 1.88
C LEU A 135 -6.37 -15.72 2.75
N ARG A 136 -7.46 -16.48 2.74
CA ARG A 136 -7.55 -17.79 3.41
C ARG A 136 -6.57 -18.80 2.85
N GLU A 137 -6.48 -18.91 1.52
CA GLU A 137 -5.51 -19.80 0.85
C GLU A 137 -4.08 -19.42 1.25
N GLN A 138 -3.78 -18.13 1.35
CA GLN A 138 -2.46 -17.62 1.72
C GLN A 138 -2.15 -17.71 3.23
N GLN A 139 -3.07 -18.15 4.08
CA GLN A 139 -2.72 -18.57 5.44
C GLN A 139 -1.96 -19.92 5.47
N MET A 140 -1.86 -20.62 4.34
CA MET A 140 -1.08 -21.87 4.14
C MET A 140 -1.50 -23.02 5.09
N LYS A 141 -2.70 -23.00 5.67
CA LYS A 141 -3.17 -24.00 6.64
C LYS A 141 -3.36 -25.38 6.01
N GLU A 142 -3.73 -25.43 4.75
CA GLU A 142 -3.96 -26.66 3.99
C GLU A 142 -2.77 -27.04 3.09
N GLY A 143 -1.63 -26.38 3.31
CA GLY A 143 -0.42 -26.57 2.51
C GLY A 143 -0.01 -25.34 1.71
N PRO A 144 1.03 -25.44 0.88
CA PRO A 144 1.63 -24.29 0.21
C PRO A 144 0.78 -23.70 -0.94
N GLY A 145 -0.43 -24.22 -1.19
CA GLY A 145 -1.28 -23.79 -2.29
C GLY A 145 -0.67 -24.03 -3.67
N ASP A 146 -1.35 -23.55 -4.70
CA ASP A 146 -0.94 -23.71 -6.11
C ASP A 146 -0.14 -22.50 -6.64
N TYR A 147 -0.14 -21.38 -5.92
CA TYR A 147 0.54 -20.17 -6.37
C TYR A 147 2.06 -20.35 -6.38
N THR A 148 2.66 -20.10 -7.53
CA THR A 148 4.11 -20.06 -7.73
C THR A 148 4.47 -18.89 -8.62
N PHE A 149 5.63 -18.28 -8.38
CA PHE A 149 6.14 -17.22 -9.23
C PHE A 149 7.63 -17.40 -9.51
N LEU A 150 7.96 -17.57 -10.77
CA LEU A 150 9.33 -17.63 -11.27
C LEU A 150 9.48 -16.66 -12.43
N ARG A 151 10.57 -15.88 -12.39
CA ARG A 151 10.99 -15.02 -13.48
C ARG A 151 12.46 -15.30 -13.79
N THR A 152 12.81 -15.30 -15.07
CA THR A 152 14.21 -15.25 -15.49
C THR A 152 14.72 -13.83 -15.30
N THR A 153 15.62 -13.65 -14.35
CA THR A 153 16.16 -12.34 -13.96
C THR A 153 17.54 -12.52 -13.33
N ASP A 154 18.37 -11.52 -13.39
CA ASP A 154 19.64 -11.39 -12.68
C ASP A 154 19.48 -10.74 -11.29
N ARG A 155 18.30 -10.18 -10.99
CA ARG A 155 17.94 -9.63 -9.66
C ARG A 155 17.24 -10.69 -8.81
N GLN A 156 17.89 -11.10 -7.72
CA GLN A 156 17.36 -12.14 -6.83
C GLN A 156 15.99 -11.81 -6.23
N LEU A 157 15.69 -10.52 -6.01
CA LEU A 157 14.43 -10.08 -5.42
C LEU A 157 13.27 -10.00 -6.43
N ASP A 158 13.53 -10.12 -7.72
CA ASP A 158 12.49 -10.13 -8.76
C ASP A 158 11.82 -11.50 -8.95
N THR A 159 12.22 -12.51 -8.18
CA THR A 159 11.70 -13.87 -8.28
C THR A 159 11.70 -14.56 -6.92
N ARG A 160 10.93 -15.63 -6.79
CA ARG A 160 10.86 -16.41 -5.54
C ARG A 160 11.81 -17.60 -5.58
N CYS A 161 12.47 -17.88 -4.46
CA CYS A 161 13.27 -19.09 -4.26
C CYS A 161 12.40 -20.38 -4.24
N HIS A 162 13.02 -21.54 -4.06
CA HIS A 162 12.37 -22.84 -3.96
C HIS A 162 11.35 -23.11 -5.08
N VAL A 163 11.79 -22.94 -6.34
CA VAL A 163 10.96 -23.17 -7.54
C VAL A 163 9.68 -22.30 -7.52
N GLY A 164 9.83 -21.03 -7.13
CA GLY A 164 8.74 -20.05 -7.13
C GLY A 164 7.81 -20.11 -5.91
N ARG A 165 8.07 -20.98 -4.95
CA ARG A 165 7.23 -21.12 -3.75
C ARG A 165 7.61 -20.19 -2.61
N GLY A 166 8.85 -19.64 -2.61
CA GLY A 166 9.41 -18.85 -1.52
C GLY A 166 9.88 -19.71 -0.34
N ASN A 167 10.41 -19.07 0.68
CA ASN A 167 10.83 -19.77 1.89
C ASN A 167 9.63 -20.37 2.64
N PRO A 168 9.80 -21.52 3.31
CA PRO A 168 8.73 -22.16 4.05
C PRO A 168 8.27 -21.29 5.23
N VAL A 169 6.98 -21.35 5.52
CA VAL A 169 6.37 -20.71 6.69
C VAL A 169 5.67 -21.76 7.56
N LYS A 170 5.59 -21.49 8.86
CA LYS A 170 4.70 -22.22 9.76
C LYS A 170 3.34 -21.52 9.77
N PRO A 171 2.25 -22.21 9.38
CA PRO A 171 0.90 -21.62 9.43
C PRO A 171 0.52 -21.26 10.87
N VAL A 172 0.42 -19.96 11.14
CA VAL A 172 0.14 -19.40 12.47
C VAL A 172 -1.07 -18.47 12.48
N GLY A 173 -1.81 -18.43 11.37
CA GLY A 173 -2.97 -17.54 11.20
C GLY A 173 -2.64 -16.24 10.46
N LEU A 174 -1.36 -15.92 10.24
CA LEU A 174 -0.93 -14.83 9.38
C LEU A 174 -1.07 -15.19 7.89
N ILE A 175 -1.10 -14.17 7.05
CA ILE A 175 -1.25 -14.28 5.59
C ILE A 175 0.11 -14.08 4.94
N VAL A 176 0.48 -15.01 4.05
CA VAL A 176 1.73 -14.93 3.27
C VAL A 176 1.59 -13.87 2.17
N SER A 177 2.56 -12.96 2.08
CA SER A 177 2.82 -12.17 0.89
C SER A 177 4.04 -12.70 0.15
N ALA A 178 3.91 -12.95 -1.14
CA ALA A 178 5.03 -13.42 -1.94
C ALA A 178 6.06 -12.31 -2.20
N PHE A 179 5.57 -11.07 -2.26
CA PHE A 179 6.35 -9.87 -2.51
C PHE A 179 5.95 -8.77 -1.53
N ARG A 180 6.85 -7.80 -1.36
CA ARG A 180 6.65 -6.55 -0.62
C ARG A 180 5.90 -5.53 -1.49
N PRO A 181 5.40 -4.44 -0.92
CA PRO A 181 4.84 -3.32 -1.70
C PRO A 181 5.82 -2.72 -2.72
N SER A 182 7.12 -2.86 -2.51
CA SER A 182 8.19 -2.48 -3.46
C SER A 182 8.35 -3.42 -4.66
N ASP A 183 7.60 -4.52 -4.73
CA ASP A 183 7.73 -5.61 -5.71
C ASP A 183 8.98 -6.50 -5.49
N ASP A 184 9.66 -6.36 -4.37
CA ASP A 184 10.74 -7.26 -3.97
C ASP A 184 10.18 -8.51 -3.27
N ALA A 185 10.72 -9.69 -3.56
CA ALA A 185 10.32 -10.94 -2.91
C ALA A 185 10.59 -10.89 -1.39
N THR A 186 9.63 -11.36 -0.60
CA THR A 186 9.77 -11.48 0.85
C THR A 186 10.83 -12.51 1.20
N THR A 187 11.63 -12.22 2.24
CA THR A 187 12.55 -13.19 2.84
C THR A 187 11.80 -14.17 3.73
N PHE A 188 10.97 -13.66 4.64
CA PHE A 188 10.03 -14.44 5.43
C PHE A 188 8.61 -14.11 4.98
N GLY A 189 7.80 -15.13 4.75
CA GLY A 189 6.54 -14.97 4.02
C GLY A 189 5.49 -14.08 4.69
N PHE A 190 5.53 -13.91 6.03
CA PHE A 190 4.55 -13.08 6.73
C PHE A 190 5.06 -11.65 6.86
N LEU A 191 4.67 -10.80 5.91
CA LEU A 191 4.94 -9.36 5.93
C LEU A 191 3.98 -8.68 6.94
N ILE A 192 4.53 -8.19 8.03
CA ILE A 192 3.72 -7.71 9.18
C ILE A 192 2.89 -6.48 8.85
N PRO A 193 3.41 -5.38 8.24
CA PRO A 193 2.56 -4.23 7.94
C PRO A 193 1.41 -4.59 6.98
N SER A 194 1.62 -5.49 6.02
CA SER A 194 0.53 -5.95 5.15
C SER A 194 -0.53 -6.75 5.91
N ASN A 195 -0.13 -7.55 6.89
CA ASN A 195 -1.08 -8.28 7.74
C ASN A 195 -1.93 -7.34 8.61
N PHE A 196 -1.37 -6.25 9.14
CA PHE A 196 -2.14 -5.20 9.81
C PHE A 196 -3.14 -4.54 8.85
N MET A 197 -2.71 -4.17 7.64
CA MET A 197 -3.60 -3.59 6.63
C MET A 197 -4.72 -4.55 6.21
N ALA A 198 -4.48 -5.87 6.19
CA ALA A 198 -5.52 -6.87 5.93
C ALA A 198 -6.61 -6.85 7.01
N VAL A 199 -6.23 -6.78 8.30
CA VAL A 199 -7.18 -6.68 9.43
C VAL A 199 -8.06 -5.45 9.26
N THR A 200 -7.46 -4.28 9.06
CA THR A 200 -8.17 -3.01 8.91
C THR A 200 -9.09 -3.02 7.69
N SER A 201 -8.62 -3.55 6.56
CA SER A 201 -9.40 -3.61 5.31
C SER A 201 -10.56 -4.60 5.39
N LEU A 202 -10.38 -5.77 5.98
CA LEU A 202 -11.44 -6.76 6.18
C LEU A 202 -12.55 -6.23 7.10
N ARG A 203 -12.22 -5.49 8.14
CA ARG A 203 -13.21 -4.84 9.01
C ARG A 203 -14.02 -3.79 8.26
N LYS A 204 -13.37 -2.98 7.41
CA LYS A 204 -14.05 -2.01 6.53
C LYS A 204 -14.96 -2.71 5.52
N ALA A 205 -14.53 -3.82 4.92
CA ALA A 205 -15.37 -4.64 4.04
C ALA A 205 -16.59 -5.22 4.76
N ALA A 206 -16.41 -5.74 5.98
CA ALA A 206 -17.50 -6.26 6.79
C ALA A 206 -18.55 -5.19 7.13
N GLU A 207 -18.10 -3.96 7.39
CA GLU A 207 -19.00 -2.82 7.63
C GLU A 207 -19.86 -2.52 6.39
N ILE A 208 -19.26 -2.43 5.20
CA ILE A 208 -19.97 -2.19 3.93
C ILE A 208 -20.95 -3.35 3.65
N LEU A 209 -20.49 -4.60 3.72
CA LEU A 209 -21.30 -5.78 3.46
C LEU A 209 -22.53 -5.85 4.38
N THR A 210 -22.37 -5.44 5.63
CA THR A 210 -23.49 -5.41 6.59
C THR A 210 -24.43 -4.24 6.32
N ALA A 211 -23.89 -3.03 6.17
CA ALA A 211 -24.69 -1.81 6.14
C ALA A 211 -25.36 -1.56 4.78
N VAL A 212 -24.71 -1.97 3.69
CA VAL A 212 -25.16 -1.67 2.32
C VAL A 212 -25.78 -2.90 1.65
N ASN A 213 -25.07 -4.03 1.66
CA ASN A 213 -25.46 -5.22 0.91
C ASN A 213 -26.40 -6.15 1.68
N GLY A 214 -26.40 -6.11 3.02
CA GLY A 214 -27.11 -7.10 3.84
C GLY A 214 -26.50 -8.51 3.81
N GLU A 215 -25.27 -8.66 3.31
CA GLU A 215 -24.51 -9.91 3.15
C GLU A 215 -23.84 -10.33 4.48
N ARG A 216 -24.70 -10.71 5.45
CA ARG A 216 -24.28 -10.96 6.84
C ARG A 216 -23.28 -12.11 6.98
N GLU A 217 -23.42 -13.17 6.18
CA GLU A 217 -22.53 -14.33 6.24
C GLU A 217 -21.12 -13.95 5.77
N LEU A 218 -21.01 -13.29 4.62
CA LEU A 218 -19.71 -12.82 4.11
C LEU A 218 -19.07 -11.77 5.02
N ALA A 219 -19.86 -10.88 5.61
CA ALA A 219 -19.39 -9.93 6.61
C ALA A 219 -18.81 -10.64 7.85
N ALA A 220 -19.48 -11.71 8.32
CA ALA A 220 -19.00 -12.54 9.42
C ALA A 220 -17.69 -13.27 9.05
N GLU A 221 -17.55 -13.76 7.82
CA GLU A 221 -16.30 -14.37 7.32
C GLU A 221 -15.15 -13.35 7.31
N CYS A 222 -15.40 -12.12 6.82
CA CYS A 222 -14.41 -11.04 6.86
C CYS A 222 -13.97 -10.72 8.30
N THR A 223 -14.93 -10.61 9.21
CA THR A 223 -14.66 -10.33 10.63
C THR A 223 -13.86 -11.46 11.28
N ALA A 224 -14.27 -12.71 11.06
CA ALA A 224 -13.57 -13.88 11.61
C ALA A 224 -12.12 -13.99 11.11
N LEU A 225 -11.89 -13.71 9.82
CA LEU A 225 -10.53 -13.68 9.28
C LEU A 225 -9.72 -12.52 9.87
N ALA A 226 -10.31 -11.34 9.99
CA ALA A 226 -9.63 -10.18 10.60
C ALA A 226 -9.24 -10.46 12.06
N ASP A 227 -10.14 -11.07 12.85
CA ASP A 227 -9.88 -11.37 14.25
C ASP A 227 -8.82 -12.46 14.43
N GLU A 228 -8.81 -13.45 13.54
CA GLU A 228 -7.76 -14.49 13.52
C GLU A 228 -6.38 -13.89 13.22
N VAL A 229 -6.28 -13.06 12.17
CA VAL A 229 -5.01 -12.39 11.81
C VAL A 229 -4.57 -11.44 12.92
N ALA A 230 -5.50 -10.67 13.51
CA ALA A 230 -5.19 -9.78 14.63
C ALA A 230 -4.65 -10.55 15.85
N GLY A 231 -5.22 -11.70 16.19
CA GLY A 231 -4.71 -12.58 17.24
C GLY A 231 -3.32 -13.12 16.96
N ALA A 232 -3.06 -13.50 15.70
CA ALA A 232 -1.74 -13.95 15.25
C ALA A 232 -0.70 -12.82 15.29
N LEU A 233 -1.06 -11.58 14.88
CA LEU A 233 -0.19 -10.42 14.99
C LEU A 233 0.24 -10.15 16.42
N GLN A 234 -0.68 -10.23 17.39
CA GLN A 234 -0.34 -10.06 18.81
C GLN A 234 0.71 -11.06 19.30
N GLN A 235 0.69 -12.27 18.75
CA GLN A 235 1.58 -13.37 19.17
C GLN A 235 2.92 -13.38 18.44
N TYR A 236 2.95 -13.00 17.15
CA TYR A 236 4.11 -13.25 16.28
C TYR A 236 4.76 -11.98 15.72
N ALA A 237 4.10 -10.81 15.80
CA ALA A 237 4.63 -9.60 15.17
C ALA A 237 5.59 -8.82 16.08
N VAL A 238 5.57 -9.06 17.39
CA VAL A 238 6.32 -8.26 18.37
C VAL A 238 7.59 -8.98 18.79
N VAL A 239 8.70 -8.26 18.77
CA VAL A 239 10.02 -8.75 19.21
C VAL A 239 10.64 -7.77 20.21
N GLU A 240 11.54 -8.29 21.05
CA GLU A 240 12.31 -7.47 22.00
C GLU A 240 13.63 -7.04 21.32
N HIS A 241 13.81 -5.74 21.13
CA HIS A 241 15.05 -5.17 20.59
C HIS A 241 15.91 -4.63 21.75
N PRO A 242 17.25 -4.89 21.77
CA PRO A 242 18.09 -4.49 22.89
C PRO A 242 18.08 -3.00 23.21
N GLU A 243 17.96 -2.15 22.20
CA GLU A 243 18.00 -0.69 22.35
C GLU A 243 16.61 -0.05 22.44
N PHE A 244 15.65 -0.56 21.64
CA PHE A 244 14.33 0.08 21.49
C PHE A 244 13.23 -0.56 22.33
N GLY A 245 13.50 -1.72 22.98
CA GLY A 245 12.49 -2.50 23.69
C GLY A 245 11.58 -3.24 22.71
N LYS A 246 10.29 -3.38 23.02
CA LYS A 246 9.34 -4.06 22.14
C LYS A 246 9.09 -3.25 20.87
N ILE A 247 9.32 -3.88 19.71
CA ILE A 247 9.07 -3.33 18.37
C ILE A 247 8.30 -4.33 17.51
N TYR A 248 7.68 -3.86 16.43
CA TYR A 248 7.14 -4.73 15.39
C TYR A 248 8.27 -5.19 14.46
N ALA A 249 8.30 -6.50 14.15
CA ALA A 249 9.14 -7.04 13.08
C ALA A 249 8.56 -6.64 11.71
N PHE A 250 9.41 -6.59 10.69
CA PHE A 250 8.97 -6.33 9.32
C PHE A 250 8.43 -7.61 8.66
N GLU A 251 9.19 -8.71 8.76
CA GLU A 251 8.78 -10.03 8.28
C GLU A 251 9.04 -11.09 9.35
N VAL A 252 8.18 -12.12 9.38
CA VAL A 252 8.35 -13.32 10.22
C VAL A 252 8.00 -14.58 9.43
N ASP A 253 8.48 -15.75 9.91
CA ASP A 253 8.22 -17.05 9.27
C ASP A 253 7.29 -17.98 10.07
N GLY A 254 6.94 -17.60 11.30
CA GLY A 254 6.17 -18.41 12.24
C GLY A 254 6.98 -19.51 12.97
N PHE A 255 8.22 -19.77 12.55
CA PHE A 255 9.14 -20.67 13.24
C PHE A 255 9.99 -19.97 14.30
N GLY A 256 9.98 -18.65 14.31
CA GLY A 256 10.73 -17.80 15.24
C GLY A 256 11.80 -16.93 14.58
N SER A 257 11.96 -17.01 13.26
CA SER A 257 12.82 -16.08 12.52
C SER A 257 12.10 -14.76 12.28
N THR A 258 12.86 -13.67 12.37
CA THR A 258 12.36 -12.30 12.20
C THR A 258 13.30 -11.47 11.35
N GLN A 259 12.75 -10.60 10.53
CA GLN A 259 13.49 -9.58 9.80
C GLN A 259 13.23 -8.22 10.45
N LEU A 260 14.30 -7.56 10.90
CA LEU A 260 14.25 -6.24 11.51
C LEU A 260 14.75 -5.21 10.50
N MET A 261 13.83 -4.52 9.87
CA MET A 261 14.04 -3.43 8.91
C MET A 261 12.72 -2.69 8.72
N ASP A 262 12.70 -1.67 7.91
CA ASP A 262 11.53 -1.16 7.21
C ASP A 262 11.89 -0.87 5.76
N ASP A 263 10.90 -0.96 4.88
CA ASP A 263 10.93 -0.57 3.48
C ASP A 263 9.98 0.62 3.32
N ALA A 264 10.37 1.63 2.57
CA ALA A 264 9.60 2.86 2.45
C ALA A 264 8.23 2.70 1.79
N ASN A 265 8.03 1.64 1.00
CA ASN A 265 6.79 1.44 0.26
C ASN A 265 5.63 1.04 1.18
N VAL A 266 4.50 1.73 1.05
CA VAL A 266 3.33 1.55 1.92
C VAL A 266 2.47 0.36 1.44
N PRO A 267 2.08 -0.57 2.35
CA PRO A 267 2.25 -0.57 3.80
C PRO A 267 3.67 -0.83 4.28
N SER A 268 4.12 0.00 5.22
CA SER A 268 5.40 -0.10 5.93
C SER A 268 5.16 -0.02 7.43
N LEU A 269 6.15 -0.35 8.25
CA LEU A 269 6.04 -0.20 9.70
C LEU A 269 5.82 1.26 10.09
N LEU A 270 6.52 2.19 9.43
CA LEU A 270 6.35 3.62 9.66
C LEU A 270 4.93 4.11 9.30
N ALA A 271 4.30 3.53 8.27
CA ALA A 271 3.01 3.96 7.76
C ALA A 271 1.79 3.42 8.53
N MET A 272 1.96 2.54 9.52
CA MET A 272 0.83 1.86 10.16
C MET A 272 -0.25 2.80 10.71
N PRO A 273 0.05 3.94 11.38
CA PRO A 273 -0.99 4.87 11.80
C PRO A 273 -1.68 5.61 10.65
N TYR A 274 -0.97 5.89 9.57
CA TYR A 274 -1.55 6.48 8.36
C TYR A 274 -2.61 5.57 7.72
N LEU A 275 -2.42 4.27 7.78
CA LEU A 275 -3.37 3.27 7.29
C LEU A 275 -4.53 3.02 8.29
N GLY A 276 -4.39 3.46 9.55
CA GLY A 276 -5.33 3.19 10.63
C GLY A 276 -5.16 1.80 11.24
N ASP A 277 -3.96 1.23 11.13
CA ASP A 277 -3.64 -0.12 11.60
C ASP A 277 -3.34 -0.14 13.10
N VAL A 278 -2.67 0.91 13.59
CA VAL A 278 -2.36 1.13 15.00
C VAL A 278 -2.53 2.60 15.36
N GLU A 279 -2.70 2.89 16.64
CA GLU A 279 -2.70 4.27 17.12
C GLU A 279 -1.25 4.82 17.16
N ARG A 280 -1.08 6.13 16.88
CA ARG A 280 0.23 6.79 16.94
C ARG A 280 0.88 6.73 18.33
N THR A 281 0.07 6.61 19.37
CA THR A 281 0.46 6.54 20.77
C THR A 281 0.62 5.09 21.27
N ASP A 282 0.50 4.10 20.40
CA ASP A 282 0.82 2.71 20.75
C ASP A 282 2.31 2.60 21.15
N PRO A 283 2.64 2.13 22.34
CA PRO A 283 4.04 2.12 22.81
C PRO A 283 4.97 1.25 21.97
N ILE A 284 4.45 0.16 21.37
CA ILE A 284 5.24 -0.70 20.49
C ILE A 284 5.49 0.03 19.17
N TYR A 285 4.47 0.73 18.65
CA TYR A 285 4.64 1.55 17.46
C TYR A 285 5.62 2.71 17.70
N GLU A 286 5.54 3.43 18.81
CA GLU A 286 6.48 4.50 19.13
C GLU A 286 7.94 4.00 19.17
N ASN A 287 8.18 2.83 19.74
CA ASN A 287 9.47 2.17 19.72
C ASN A 287 9.88 1.79 18.29
N THR A 288 8.96 1.19 17.55
CA THR A 288 9.17 0.80 16.14
C THR A 288 9.51 2.02 15.29
N ARG A 289 8.78 3.14 15.46
CA ARG A 289 9.03 4.40 14.73
C ARG A 289 10.45 4.94 15.00
N ARG A 290 10.93 4.84 16.24
CA ARG A 290 12.32 5.22 16.58
C ARG A 290 13.34 4.27 15.96
N PHE A 291 13.07 2.97 15.99
CA PHE A 291 13.91 1.95 15.38
C PHE A 291 14.04 2.16 13.86
N VAL A 292 12.93 2.26 13.11
CA VAL A 292 12.97 2.36 11.65
C VAL A 292 13.62 3.66 11.16
N TRP A 293 13.65 4.71 11.99
CA TRP A 293 14.33 6.00 11.71
C TRP A 293 15.69 6.10 12.41
N SER A 294 16.41 4.99 12.47
CA SER A 294 17.75 4.90 13.07
C SER A 294 18.67 4.02 12.23
N THR A 295 19.96 4.03 12.52
CA THR A 295 20.96 3.17 11.86
C THR A 295 20.79 1.68 12.15
N GLU A 296 19.93 1.29 13.09
CA GLU A 296 19.56 -0.10 13.33
C GLU A 296 18.59 -0.65 12.26
N ASN A 297 17.92 0.24 11.49
CA ASN A 297 17.27 -0.14 10.25
C ASN A 297 18.31 -0.10 9.12
N PRO A 298 18.63 -1.24 8.47
CA PRO A 298 19.67 -1.33 7.43
C PRO A 298 19.38 -0.48 6.18
N TYR A 299 18.14 0.00 6.02
CA TYR A 299 17.74 0.85 4.90
C TYR A 299 17.46 2.30 5.30
N PHE A 300 17.81 2.68 6.53
CA PHE A 300 17.82 4.09 6.91
C PHE A 300 19.13 4.75 6.44
N TRP A 301 19.00 5.82 5.71
CA TRP A 301 20.11 6.56 5.14
C TRP A 301 20.13 7.99 5.63
N ARG A 302 21.32 8.51 5.89
CA ARG A 302 21.54 9.93 6.22
C ARG A 302 22.80 10.41 5.51
N GLY A 303 22.71 11.58 4.88
CA GLY A 303 23.81 12.20 4.14
C GLY A 303 23.61 13.68 3.92
N ALA A 304 24.38 14.25 3.00
CA ALA A 304 24.38 15.69 2.73
C ALA A 304 23.08 16.18 2.08
N ALA A 305 22.40 15.33 1.30
CA ALA A 305 21.13 15.69 0.66
C ALA A 305 19.92 15.51 1.57
N GLY A 306 19.98 14.58 2.54
CA GLY A 306 18.87 14.35 3.45
C GLY A 306 18.97 13.04 4.21
N GLU A 307 17.88 12.71 4.90
CA GLU A 307 17.72 11.42 5.62
C GLU A 307 16.36 10.80 5.36
N GLY A 308 16.30 9.47 5.39
CA GLY A 308 15.06 8.73 5.19
C GLY A 308 15.27 7.24 5.00
N ILE A 309 14.17 6.53 4.81
CA ILE A 309 14.18 5.09 4.58
C ILE A 309 14.21 4.84 3.06
N GLY A 310 15.06 3.91 2.65
CA GLY A 310 15.14 3.39 1.29
C GLY A 310 14.43 2.05 1.17
N GLY A 311 15.12 1.11 0.57
CA GLY A 311 14.70 -0.27 0.38
C GLY A 311 15.61 -0.97 -0.62
N PRO A 312 15.61 -2.29 -0.68
CA PRO A 312 16.49 -3.02 -1.60
C PRO A 312 16.11 -2.80 -3.07
N HIS A 313 14.87 -2.37 -3.35
CA HIS A 313 14.36 -2.17 -4.70
C HIS A 313 15.17 -1.14 -5.51
N ILE A 314 15.50 -0.02 -4.89
CA ILE A 314 16.21 1.11 -5.51
C ILE A 314 17.71 1.10 -5.27
N GLY A 315 18.23 0.13 -4.49
CA GLY A 315 19.62 0.02 -4.13
C GLY A 315 20.02 0.72 -2.84
N VAL A 316 21.29 0.63 -2.51
CA VAL A 316 21.88 1.20 -1.29
C VAL A 316 22.03 2.72 -1.41
N GLU A 317 21.95 3.40 -0.26
CA GLU A 317 22.15 4.86 -0.15
C GLU A 317 21.09 5.73 -0.85
N MET A 318 20.02 5.11 -1.34
CA MET A 318 18.88 5.80 -1.96
C MET A 318 17.74 5.94 -0.95
N ILE A 319 17.11 7.11 -0.94
CA ILE A 319 16.01 7.48 -0.04
C ILE A 319 14.73 7.62 -0.85
N TRP A 320 13.64 7.00 -0.39
CA TRP A 320 12.31 7.23 -0.92
C TRP A 320 11.69 8.50 -0.28
N PRO A 321 11.28 9.52 -1.03
CA PRO A 321 10.49 10.64 -0.50
C PRO A 321 9.25 10.19 0.26
N MET A 322 8.66 9.05 -0.11
CA MET A 322 7.52 8.45 0.57
C MET A 322 7.77 8.21 2.06
N SER A 323 8.99 7.80 2.46
CA SER A 323 9.33 7.60 3.87
C SER A 323 9.31 8.91 4.66
N ILE A 324 9.78 10.01 4.03
CA ILE A 324 9.76 11.34 4.64
C ILE A 324 8.32 11.84 4.80
N MET A 325 7.47 11.58 3.80
CA MET A 325 6.03 11.89 3.89
C MET A 325 5.36 11.09 5.02
N MET A 326 5.64 9.77 5.12
CA MET A 326 5.10 8.95 6.21
C MET A 326 5.60 9.41 7.58
N ARG A 327 6.85 9.87 7.69
CA ARG A 327 7.35 10.50 8.90
C ARG A 327 6.52 11.73 9.28
N ALA A 328 6.21 12.61 8.32
CA ALA A 328 5.36 13.78 8.53
C ALA A 328 3.91 13.41 8.90
N PHE A 329 3.31 12.42 8.21
CA PHE A 329 1.94 11.96 8.50
C PHE A 329 1.80 11.40 9.92
N THR A 330 2.85 10.80 10.46
CA THR A 330 2.88 10.15 11.77
C THR A 330 3.54 11.00 12.85
N ALA A 331 4.01 12.21 12.52
CA ALA A 331 4.59 13.14 13.48
C ALA A 331 3.54 13.68 14.46
N THR A 332 4.00 14.01 15.67
CA THR A 332 3.18 14.61 16.73
C THR A 332 3.51 16.06 17.00
N ASP A 333 4.64 16.56 16.48
CA ASP A 333 5.06 17.96 16.63
C ASP A 333 5.26 18.66 15.28
N ASP A 334 5.14 19.98 15.31
CA ASP A 334 5.18 20.82 14.11
C ASP A 334 6.60 21.03 13.57
N GLU A 335 7.63 20.89 14.40
CA GLU A 335 9.02 21.04 13.98
C GLU A 335 9.42 19.84 13.07
N GLU A 336 9.10 18.61 13.49
CA GLU A 336 9.32 17.42 12.67
C GLU A 336 8.57 17.50 11.33
N ILE A 337 7.30 17.97 11.33
CA ILE A 337 6.54 18.14 10.10
C ILE A 337 7.20 19.15 9.18
N ARG A 338 7.63 20.30 9.72
CA ARG A 338 8.34 21.34 8.97
C ARG A 338 9.61 20.81 8.33
N ASP A 339 10.43 20.10 9.11
CA ASP A 339 11.70 19.54 8.65
C ASP A 339 11.48 18.55 7.50
N CYS A 340 10.47 17.68 7.61
CA CYS A 340 10.10 16.76 6.55
C CYS A 340 9.70 17.49 5.26
N ILE A 341 8.87 18.54 5.36
CA ILE A 341 8.42 19.29 4.18
C ILE A 341 9.61 20.07 3.57
N CYS A 342 10.43 20.71 4.40
CA CYS A 342 11.65 21.38 3.92
C CYS A 342 12.55 20.41 3.15
N GLN A 343 12.77 19.20 3.68
CA GLN A 343 13.57 18.20 3.00
C GLN A 343 12.94 17.79 1.66
N LEU A 344 11.62 17.54 1.62
CA LEU A 344 10.93 17.16 0.38
C LEU A 344 11.04 18.22 -0.71
N ILE A 345 10.89 19.51 -0.38
CA ILE A 345 11.00 20.58 -1.39
C ILE A 345 12.43 20.91 -1.80
N THR A 346 13.42 20.59 -0.97
CA THR A 346 14.84 20.82 -1.30
C THR A 346 15.51 19.66 -2.02
N THR A 347 14.85 18.49 -2.09
CA THR A 347 15.35 17.28 -2.76
C THR A 347 14.65 16.97 -4.09
N ASP A 348 13.89 17.93 -4.63
CA ASP A 348 13.22 17.81 -5.92
C ASP A 348 14.15 18.06 -7.14
N ALA A 349 15.42 18.33 -6.89
CA ALA A 349 16.44 18.65 -7.91
C ALA A 349 16.00 19.76 -8.89
N GLY A 350 15.13 20.67 -8.47
CA GLY A 350 14.58 21.75 -9.29
C GLY A 350 13.56 21.32 -10.35
N THR A 351 13.05 20.08 -10.26
CA THR A 351 12.05 19.55 -11.20
C THR A 351 10.62 19.94 -10.83
N GLY A 352 10.39 20.30 -9.57
CA GLY A 352 9.05 20.54 -9.01
C GLY A 352 8.24 19.26 -8.77
N PHE A 353 8.87 18.07 -8.82
CA PHE A 353 8.23 16.77 -8.65
C PHE A 353 8.94 15.91 -7.61
N MET A 354 8.17 15.05 -6.97
CA MET A 354 8.71 13.98 -6.14
C MET A 354 9.21 12.83 -7.05
N HIS A 355 10.49 12.54 -6.91
CA HIS A 355 11.15 11.42 -7.58
C HIS A 355 10.73 10.08 -6.96
N GLU A 356 11.04 8.97 -7.60
CA GLU A 356 10.89 7.65 -6.98
C GLU A 356 11.84 7.53 -5.78
N SER A 357 13.13 7.84 -5.98
CA SER A 357 14.12 7.92 -4.92
C SER A 357 15.23 8.91 -5.28
N PHE A 358 16.00 9.34 -4.28
CA PHE A 358 17.19 10.20 -4.46
C PHE A 358 18.36 9.72 -3.58
N SER A 359 19.58 10.01 -4.01
CA SER A 359 20.78 9.66 -3.26
C SER A 359 20.91 10.51 -2.00
N ARG A 360 21.27 9.89 -0.87
CA ARG A 360 21.55 10.62 0.37
C ARG A 360 22.67 11.66 0.24
N HIS A 361 23.51 11.54 -0.80
CA HIS A 361 24.65 12.41 -1.00
C HIS A 361 24.36 13.59 -1.94
N ASP A 362 23.50 13.38 -2.93
CA ASP A 362 23.18 14.37 -3.97
C ASP A 362 21.73 14.18 -4.44
N ALA A 363 20.90 15.18 -4.20
CA ALA A 363 19.50 15.16 -4.62
C ALA A 363 19.32 15.10 -6.16
N ALA A 364 20.34 15.50 -6.93
CA ALA A 364 20.31 15.42 -8.39
C ALA A 364 20.57 13.99 -8.93
N ASP A 365 21.06 13.08 -8.08
CA ASP A 365 21.16 11.65 -8.37
C ASP A 365 19.90 10.95 -7.92
N PHE A 366 18.93 10.79 -8.82
CA PHE A 366 17.60 10.24 -8.54
C PHE A 366 17.19 9.20 -9.56
N THR A 367 16.29 8.28 -9.12
CA THR A 367 15.55 7.37 -10.00
C THR A 367 14.21 8.00 -10.35
N ARG A 368 13.70 7.78 -11.55
CA ARG A 368 12.43 8.31 -12.08
C ARG A 368 12.17 9.76 -11.68
N ALA A 369 12.26 10.68 -12.61
CA ALA A 369 12.07 12.12 -12.37
C ALA A 369 10.68 12.48 -11.81
N TRP A 370 9.69 11.64 -12.07
CA TRP A 370 8.31 11.79 -11.60
C TRP A 370 7.73 10.43 -11.22
N PHE A 371 7.28 10.30 -9.97
CA PHE A 371 6.61 9.11 -9.47
C PHE A 371 5.19 9.48 -9.00
N ALA A 372 4.18 9.04 -9.73
CA ALA A 372 2.81 9.52 -9.59
C ALA A 372 2.24 9.37 -8.17
N TRP A 373 2.44 8.22 -7.55
CA TRP A 373 1.96 7.97 -6.18
C TRP A 373 2.58 8.96 -5.18
N GLN A 374 3.89 9.19 -5.22
CA GLN A 374 4.54 10.11 -4.27
C GLN A 374 4.13 11.56 -4.49
N ASN A 375 3.95 11.99 -5.74
CA ASN A 375 3.44 13.34 -6.03
C ASN A 375 2.02 13.53 -5.49
N THR A 376 1.17 12.51 -5.60
CA THR A 376 -0.18 12.54 -5.02
C THR A 376 -0.14 12.49 -3.50
N LEU A 377 0.73 11.67 -2.93
CA LEU A 377 0.90 11.55 -1.47
C LEU A 377 1.42 12.85 -0.84
N PHE A 378 2.32 13.57 -1.53
CA PHE A 378 2.74 14.91 -1.09
C PHE A 378 1.56 15.89 -1.09
N GLY A 379 0.74 15.87 -2.16
CA GLY A 379 -0.49 16.66 -2.21
C GLY A 379 -1.46 16.30 -1.08
N GLU A 380 -1.60 15.02 -0.74
CA GLU A 380 -2.41 14.55 0.40
C GLU A 380 -1.88 15.11 1.73
N LEU A 381 -0.56 15.10 1.93
CA LEU A 381 0.06 15.65 3.14
C LEU A 381 -0.27 17.14 3.29
N ILE A 382 -0.14 17.92 2.22
CA ILE A 382 -0.48 19.37 2.26
C ILE A 382 -1.97 19.58 2.55
N LEU A 383 -2.87 18.83 1.88
CA LEU A 383 -4.31 18.92 2.13
C LEU A 383 -4.67 18.56 3.58
N LYS A 384 -4.04 17.49 4.10
CA LYS A 384 -4.22 17.11 5.50
C LYS A 384 -3.83 18.25 6.45
N LEU A 385 -2.67 18.86 6.26
CA LEU A 385 -2.17 19.94 7.10
C LEU A 385 -3.10 21.16 7.03
N VAL A 386 -3.63 21.50 5.85
CA VAL A 386 -4.64 22.56 5.70
C VAL A 386 -5.91 22.22 6.48
N ASN A 387 -6.41 20.98 6.35
CA ASN A 387 -7.62 20.53 7.05
C ASN A 387 -7.43 20.46 8.58
N ASP A 388 -6.20 20.16 9.03
CA ASP A 388 -5.82 20.18 10.45
C ASP A 388 -5.59 21.60 11.01
N GLY A 389 -5.79 22.64 10.19
CA GLY A 389 -5.60 24.06 10.59
C GLY A 389 -4.14 24.49 10.69
N LYS A 390 -3.21 23.77 10.08
CA LYS A 390 -1.76 24.05 10.11
C LYS A 390 -1.28 24.95 8.96
N THR A 391 -2.14 25.82 8.46
CA THR A 391 -1.80 26.75 7.36
C THR A 391 -0.65 27.70 7.75
N ASP A 392 -0.57 28.14 9.01
CA ASP A 392 0.52 29.00 9.47
C ASP A 392 1.87 28.26 9.46
N LEU A 393 1.88 26.96 9.78
CA LEU A 393 3.06 26.11 9.65
C LEU A 393 3.54 26.07 8.18
N LEU A 394 2.63 25.80 7.24
CA LEU A 394 2.96 25.78 5.82
C LEU A 394 3.50 27.13 5.33
N ASN A 395 2.89 28.23 5.71
CA ASN A 395 3.33 29.59 5.34
C ASN A 395 4.69 29.97 5.96
N SER A 396 5.11 29.30 7.03
CA SER A 396 6.42 29.56 7.68
C SER A 396 7.60 28.86 7.00
N ILE A 397 7.34 28.03 5.98
CA ILE A 397 8.37 27.28 5.26
C ILE A 397 9.02 28.10 4.13
N TYR A 398 8.39 29.18 3.71
CA TYR A 398 8.85 30.09 2.65
C TYR A 398 9.43 31.37 3.19
#